data_a1b24864f4deb0fd0d66a73b7e6269e5
#
_entry.id   a1b24864f4deb0fd0d66a73b7e6269e5
#
_cell.length_a   1.000
_cell.length_b   1.000
_cell.length_c   1.000
_cell.angle_alpha   90.00
_cell.angle_beta   90.00
_cell.angle_gamma   90.00
#
_symmetry.space_group_name_H-M   'P 1'
#
loop_
_entity.id
_entity.type
_entity.pdbx_description
1 polymer ?
#
loop_
_entity_poly.entity_id
_entity_poly.type
_entity_poly.pdbx_seq_one_letter_code
_entity_poly.pdbx_strand_id
1 'polypeptide(L)'
;MKKLVLLVVAIVAFNHSLSAQEERVAGKLFYSELGGPGVIMSANFDSRFKSNERLGLGFRLGAGFGYGDVRTVWVDKKYSYTYTEYIKQTYYSIPAGLNYVFGKPNDPNTFEVGAGVTFLTHKVSLYYRDEKKPGQAIGFLTFMYRRVPVNGGFSFRIGLTPIIGTGGDLMFSGAVGFGYAF
;
A
#
# COMPACT_ATOMS: atom_id res chain seq x y z
N MET A 1 -29.57 -9.14 -12.19
CA MET A 1 -29.68 -7.78 -12.70
C MET A 1 -30.17 -6.77 -11.64
N LYS A 2 -31.30 -6.98 -10.95
CA LYS A 2 -31.82 -6.02 -9.92
C LYS A 2 -30.81 -5.69 -8.80
N LYS A 3 -30.02 -6.66 -8.31
CA LYS A 3 -29.01 -6.42 -7.26
C LYS A 3 -27.83 -5.58 -7.74
N LEU A 4 -27.44 -5.69 -9.02
CA LEU A 4 -26.38 -4.90 -9.62
C LEU A 4 -26.82 -3.43 -9.79
N VAL A 5 -28.07 -3.21 -10.21
CA VAL A 5 -28.66 -1.87 -10.33
C VAL A 5 -28.74 -1.18 -8.97
N LEU A 6 -29.14 -1.90 -7.91
CA LEU A 6 -29.17 -1.37 -6.55
C LEU A 6 -27.78 -0.97 -6.04
N LEU A 7 -26.75 -1.76 -6.37
CA LEU A 7 -25.35 -1.44 -6.02
C LEU A 7 -24.87 -0.16 -6.72
N VAL A 8 -25.16 -0.02 -8.02
CA VAL A 8 -24.81 1.17 -8.80
C VAL A 8 -25.56 2.41 -8.29
N VAL A 9 -26.86 2.28 -7.97
CA VAL A 9 -27.67 3.39 -7.40
C VAL A 9 -27.14 3.78 -6.02
N ALA A 10 -26.74 2.82 -5.16
CA ALA A 10 -26.14 3.11 -3.88
C ALA A 10 -24.80 3.86 -4.02
N ILE A 11 -23.95 3.45 -4.95
CA ILE A 11 -22.67 4.13 -5.25
C ILE A 11 -22.91 5.54 -5.75
N VAL A 12 -23.90 5.77 -6.62
CA VAL A 12 -24.26 7.11 -7.14
C VAL A 12 -24.87 7.99 -6.05
N ALA A 13 -25.76 7.44 -5.21
CA ALA A 13 -26.37 8.17 -4.09
C ALA A 13 -25.33 8.58 -3.03
N PHE A 14 -24.30 7.77 -2.79
CA PHE A 14 -23.20 8.09 -1.87
C PHE A 14 -22.38 9.31 -2.36
N ASN A 15 -22.26 9.50 -3.67
CA ASN A 15 -21.51 10.63 -4.24
C ASN A 15 -22.23 11.99 -4.05
N HIS A 16 -23.56 12.02 -3.97
CA HIS A 16 -24.31 13.27 -3.79
C HIS A 16 -24.30 13.79 -2.34
N SER A 17 -24.07 12.94 -1.37
CA SER A 17 -23.98 13.35 0.06
C SER A 17 -22.68 14.08 0.42
N LEU A 18 -21.67 14.03 -0.47
CA LEU A 18 -20.35 14.62 -0.24
C LEU A 18 -20.25 16.09 -0.70
N SER A 19 -21.27 16.64 -1.37
CA SER A 19 -21.21 17.99 -1.95
C SER A 19 -21.61 19.13 -1.02
N ALA A 20 -21.94 18.86 0.24
CA ALA A 20 -22.46 19.85 1.18
C ALA A 20 -21.49 20.20 2.31
N GLN A 21 -20.17 20.07 2.10
CA GLN A 21 -19.19 20.41 3.12
C GLN A 21 -18.39 21.65 2.72
N GLU A 22 -18.27 22.58 3.69
CA GLU A 22 -17.36 23.73 3.71
C GLU A 22 -16.00 23.42 3.03
N GLU A 23 -15.28 24.45 2.59
CA GLU A 23 -13.91 24.36 2.02
C GLU A 23 -12.96 23.55 2.93
N ARG A 24 -13.15 22.25 2.97
CA ARG A 24 -12.26 21.35 3.70
C ARG A 24 -11.10 20.98 2.81
N VAL A 25 -9.93 21.28 3.29
CA VAL A 25 -8.68 20.82 2.67
C VAL A 25 -8.61 19.30 2.80
N ALA A 26 -8.46 18.59 1.68
CA ALA A 26 -8.43 17.14 1.64
C ALA A 26 -7.15 16.59 2.29
N GLY A 27 -7.22 16.30 3.58
CA GLY A 27 -6.12 15.73 4.37
C GLY A 27 -6.09 14.20 4.43
N LYS A 28 -7.11 13.54 3.87
CA LYS A 28 -7.26 12.08 3.85
C LYS A 28 -7.37 11.56 2.43
N LEU A 29 -6.82 10.38 2.19
CA LEU A 29 -6.84 9.73 0.88
C LEU A 29 -7.06 8.23 1.04
N PHE A 30 -8.08 7.70 0.37
CA PHE A 30 -8.23 6.26 0.18
C PHE A 30 -7.86 5.92 -1.27
N TYR A 31 -6.98 4.92 -1.47
CA TYR A 31 -6.49 4.57 -2.79
C TYR A 31 -6.11 3.10 -2.93
N SER A 32 -6.27 2.59 -4.15
CA SER A 32 -5.68 1.32 -4.58
C SER A 32 -4.33 1.58 -5.21
N GLU A 33 -3.37 0.69 -4.96
CA GLU A 33 -2.00 0.80 -5.45
C GLU A 33 -1.56 -0.53 -6.06
N LEU A 34 -0.99 -0.45 -7.25
CA LEU A 34 -0.32 -1.56 -7.94
C LEU A 34 1.18 -1.43 -7.70
N GLY A 35 1.83 -2.53 -7.34
CA GLY A 35 3.23 -2.54 -6.92
C GLY A 35 3.43 -1.92 -5.54
N GLY A 36 4.67 -1.49 -5.27
CA GLY A 36 5.03 -0.79 -4.04
C GLY A 36 4.93 -1.63 -2.77
N PRO A 37 4.63 -0.99 -1.62
CA PRO A 37 4.67 -1.65 -0.31
C PRO A 37 3.68 -2.80 -0.15
N GLY A 38 2.57 -2.79 -0.90
CA GLY A 38 1.55 -3.84 -0.88
C GLY A 38 1.93 -5.09 -1.66
N VAL A 39 3.05 -5.07 -2.35
CA VAL A 39 3.66 -6.07 -3.23
C VAL A 39 3.00 -6.09 -4.62
N ILE A 40 1.88 -6.77 -4.86
CA ILE A 40 1.21 -6.76 -6.17
C ILE A 40 0.12 -5.69 -6.20
N MET A 41 -0.82 -5.77 -5.26
CA MET A 41 -1.92 -4.81 -5.17
C MET A 41 -2.29 -4.59 -3.71
N SER A 42 -2.65 -3.35 -3.37
CA SER A 42 -3.16 -3.01 -2.04
C SER A 42 -4.22 -1.92 -2.08
N ALA A 43 -5.11 -1.94 -1.10
CA ALA A 43 -5.99 -0.84 -0.74
C ALA A 43 -5.38 -0.14 0.48
N ASN A 44 -5.28 1.19 0.42
CA ASN A 44 -4.55 1.97 1.40
C ASN A 44 -5.38 3.17 1.86
N PHE A 45 -5.23 3.51 3.12
CA PHE A 45 -5.68 4.75 3.73
C PHE A 45 -4.47 5.59 4.14
N ASP A 46 -4.48 6.86 3.76
CA ASP A 46 -3.45 7.84 4.08
C ASP A 46 -4.10 9.05 4.76
N SER A 47 -3.49 9.58 5.82
CA SER A 47 -4.02 10.74 6.53
C SER A 47 -2.89 11.59 7.07
N ARG A 48 -3.11 12.91 7.07
CA ARG A 48 -2.22 13.86 7.74
C ARG A 48 -2.50 13.85 9.25
N PHE A 49 -1.45 14.08 10.05
CA PHE A 49 -1.61 14.18 11.50
C PHE A 49 -2.30 15.48 11.91
N LYS A 50 -2.10 16.55 11.17
CA LYS A 50 -2.78 17.81 11.42
C LYS A 50 -4.09 17.88 10.64
N SER A 51 -5.15 18.21 11.33
CA SER A 51 -6.47 18.42 10.72
C SER A 51 -6.42 19.61 9.75
N ASN A 52 -7.17 19.51 8.65
CA ASN A 52 -7.26 20.51 7.59
C ASN A 52 -5.91 20.85 6.90
N GLU A 53 -4.90 19.98 7.02
CA GLU A 53 -3.67 20.06 6.25
C GLU A 53 -3.58 18.91 5.25
N ARG A 54 -3.17 19.22 4.02
CA ARG A 54 -2.90 18.22 2.97
C ARG A 54 -1.42 17.93 2.79
N LEU A 55 -0.57 18.79 3.32
CA LEU A 55 0.89 18.69 3.32
C LEU A 55 1.40 18.29 4.70
N GLY A 56 2.68 17.94 4.78
CA GLY A 56 3.34 17.63 6.05
C GLY A 56 3.28 16.14 6.40
N LEU A 57 3.52 15.86 7.66
CA LEU A 57 3.65 14.52 8.20
C LEU A 57 2.29 13.82 8.30
N GLY A 58 2.28 12.54 7.95
CA GLY A 58 1.11 11.69 8.05
C GLY A 58 1.48 10.22 8.13
N PHE A 59 0.47 9.38 8.09
CA PHE A 59 0.62 7.93 8.11
C PHE A 59 -0.14 7.29 6.95
N ARG A 60 0.31 6.11 6.57
CA ARG A 60 -0.42 5.19 5.69
C ARG A 60 -0.61 3.85 6.37
N LEU A 61 -1.76 3.24 6.10
CA LEU A 61 -2.08 1.87 6.50
C LEU A 61 -2.84 1.22 5.35
N GLY A 62 -2.52 -0.05 5.03
CA GLY A 62 -3.17 -0.73 3.93
C GLY A 62 -3.35 -2.22 4.18
N ALA A 63 -4.05 -2.84 3.25
CA ALA A 63 -4.16 -4.28 3.10
C ALA A 63 -3.95 -4.66 1.63
N GLY A 64 -3.16 -5.67 1.38
CA GLY A 64 -2.81 -6.08 0.03
C GLY A 64 -2.54 -7.57 -0.09
N PHE A 65 -2.09 -7.96 -1.26
CA PHE A 65 -1.67 -9.33 -1.51
C PHE A 65 -0.47 -9.37 -2.47
N GLY A 66 0.27 -10.46 -2.37
CA GLY A 66 1.35 -10.81 -3.26
C GLY A 66 1.24 -12.28 -3.70
N TYR A 67 2.02 -12.63 -4.71
CA TYR A 67 2.19 -14.00 -5.19
C TYR A 67 3.67 -14.28 -5.39
N GLY A 68 4.17 -15.37 -4.85
CA GLY A 68 5.59 -15.69 -4.96
C GLY A 68 6.00 -16.89 -4.12
N ASP A 69 7.30 -17.07 -3.98
CA ASP A 69 7.89 -18.19 -3.29
C ASP A 69 7.77 -18.04 -1.78
N VAL A 70 6.91 -18.84 -1.19
CA VAL A 70 6.68 -18.91 0.25
C VAL A 70 7.43 -20.11 0.82
N ARG A 71 8.19 -19.88 1.89
CA ARG A 71 8.86 -20.94 2.61
C ARG A 71 7.88 -21.79 3.39
N THR A 72 7.80 -23.06 3.04
CA THR A 72 7.00 -24.08 3.75
C THR A 72 7.92 -25.08 4.40
N VAL A 73 7.67 -25.38 5.66
CA VAL A 73 8.44 -26.38 6.44
C VAL A 73 7.58 -27.62 6.62
N TRP A 74 8.05 -28.72 6.11
CA TRP A 74 7.43 -30.04 6.26
C TRP A 74 8.14 -30.86 7.33
N VAL A 75 7.36 -31.52 8.17
CA VAL A 75 7.87 -32.47 9.18
C VAL A 75 7.39 -33.86 8.81
N ASP A 76 8.30 -34.71 8.39
CA ASP A 76 8.01 -36.13 8.21
C ASP A 76 8.04 -36.84 9.56
N LYS A 77 6.84 -37.15 10.07
CA LYS A 77 6.67 -37.79 11.38
C LYS A 77 7.18 -39.24 11.40
N LYS A 78 7.26 -39.90 10.25
CA LYS A 78 7.67 -41.29 10.15
C LYS A 78 9.18 -41.47 10.28
N TYR A 79 9.92 -40.52 9.72
CA TYR A 79 11.38 -40.56 9.68
C TYR A 79 12.04 -39.48 10.54
N SER A 80 11.26 -38.69 11.28
CA SER A 80 11.73 -37.61 12.19
C SER A 80 12.67 -36.62 11.53
N TYR A 81 12.49 -36.32 10.23
CA TYR A 81 13.26 -35.27 9.60
C TYR A 81 12.38 -34.12 9.12
N THR A 82 12.98 -32.95 9.03
CA THR A 82 12.34 -31.71 8.59
C THR A 82 13.00 -31.25 7.31
N TYR A 83 12.19 -30.94 6.29
CA TYR A 83 12.70 -30.33 5.06
C TYR A 83 11.95 -29.03 4.74
N THR A 84 12.66 -28.14 4.06
CA THR A 84 12.11 -26.84 3.66
C THR A 84 11.89 -26.84 2.16
N GLU A 85 10.72 -26.44 1.76
CA GLU A 85 10.33 -26.29 0.36
C GLU A 85 9.84 -24.86 0.12
N TYR A 86 10.06 -24.35 -1.08
CA TYR A 86 9.52 -23.08 -1.53
C TYR A 86 8.37 -23.35 -2.52
N ILE A 87 7.17 -22.94 -2.13
CA ILE A 87 5.96 -23.16 -2.92
C ILE A 87 5.42 -21.81 -3.37
N LYS A 88 5.10 -21.67 -4.66
CA LYS A 88 4.45 -20.46 -5.18
C LYS A 88 3.00 -20.42 -4.72
N GLN A 89 2.67 -19.41 -3.92
CA GLN A 89 1.31 -19.22 -3.45
C GLN A 89 1.01 -17.74 -3.18
N THR A 90 -0.27 -17.43 -3.06
CA THR A 90 -0.73 -16.10 -2.65
C THR A 90 -0.51 -15.90 -1.16
N TYR A 91 -0.06 -14.71 -0.78
CA TYR A 91 0.03 -14.25 0.60
C TYR A 91 -0.55 -12.85 0.73
N TYR A 92 -1.00 -12.53 1.94
CA TYR A 92 -1.54 -11.20 2.24
C TYR A 92 -0.46 -10.31 2.87
N SER A 93 -0.64 -9.00 2.70
CA SER A 93 0.28 -7.98 3.17
C SER A 93 -0.45 -6.86 3.91
N ILE A 94 0.18 -6.31 4.93
CA ILE A 94 -0.31 -5.16 5.70
C ILE A 94 0.80 -4.11 5.71
N PRO A 95 0.85 -3.20 4.72
CA PRO A 95 1.77 -2.08 4.71
C PRO A 95 1.33 -1.02 5.72
N ALA A 96 2.27 -0.58 6.57
CA ALA A 96 2.09 0.50 7.52
C ALA A 96 3.33 1.40 7.52
N GLY A 97 3.16 2.72 7.52
CA GLY A 97 4.30 3.62 7.47
C GLY A 97 3.94 5.08 7.72
N LEU A 98 4.99 5.88 7.82
CA LEU A 98 4.92 7.32 7.89
C LEU A 98 5.32 7.92 6.55
N ASN A 99 4.73 9.06 6.24
CA ASN A 99 5.08 9.81 5.03
C ASN A 99 5.03 11.31 5.28
N TYR A 100 5.82 12.02 4.52
CA TYR A 100 5.84 13.48 4.49
C TYR A 100 5.50 13.96 3.08
N VAL A 101 4.44 14.74 2.96
CA VAL A 101 3.98 15.32 1.70
C VAL A 101 4.41 16.78 1.64
N PHE A 102 5.04 17.16 0.54
CA PHE A 102 5.52 18.52 0.32
C PHE A 102 5.13 19.03 -1.07
N GLY A 103 4.99 20.33 -1.18
CA GLY A 103 4.54 21.02 -2.39
C GLY A 103 4.03 22.41 -2.07
N LYS A 104 3.33 23.01 -3.02
CA LYS A 104 2.67 24.31 -2.78
C LYS A 104 1.27 24.08 -2.18
N PRO A 105 0.83 24.87 -1.19
CA PRO A 105 -0.46 24.66 -0.51
C PRO A 105 -1.67 24.57 -1.46
N ASN A 106 -1.71 25.40 -2.50
CA ASN A 106 -2.84 25.47 -3.44
C ASN A 106 -2.59 24.73 -4.77
N ASP A 107 -1.50 23.98 -4.89
CA ASP A 107 -1.18 23.21 -6.09
C ASP A 107 -1.62 21.75 -5.87
N PRO A 108 -2.42 21.13 -6.75
CA PRO A 108 -2.77 19.73 -6.66
C PRO A 108 -1.55 18.80 -6.78
N ASN A 109 -0.47 19.28 -7.38
CA ASN A 109 0.74 18.51 -7.62
C ASN A 109 1.65 18.57 -6.39
N THR A 110 1.95 17.43 -5.81
CA THR A 110 2.75 17.29 -4.60
C THR A 110 3.71 16.11 -4.72
N PHE A 111 4.72 16.09 -3.88
CA PHE A 111 5.65 14.98 -3.75
C PHE A 111 5.55 14.38 -2.35
N GLU A 112 5.84 13.10 -2.26
CA GLU A 112 5.84 12.35 -1.01
C GLU A 112 7.16 11.60 -0.85
N VAL A 113 7.70 11.66 0.34
CA VAL A 113 8.72 10.74 0.82
C VAL A 113 8.17 9.98 2.04
N GLY A 114 8.49 8.72 2.16
CA GLY A 114 7.99 7.93 3.29
C GLY A 114 8.84 6.71 3.57
N ALA A 115 8.58 6.12 4.72
CA ALA A 115 9.19 4.88 5.16
C ALA A 115 8.20 4.07 5.99
N GLY A 116 8.35 2.75 5.97
CA GLY A 116 7.49 1.88 6.75
C GLY A 116 7.88 0.41 6.69
N VAL A 117 6.97 -0.41 7.19
CA VAL A 117 7.11 -1.87 7.23
C VAL A 117 5.85 -2.49 6.66
N THR A 118 6.02 -3.53 5.87
CA THR A 118 4.94 -4.39 5.41
C THR A 118 5.04 -5.73 6.13
N PHE A 119 3.98 -6.09 6.83
CA PHE A 119 3.83 -7.41 7.46
C PHE A 119 3.20 -8.37 6.45
N LEU A 120 3.73 -9.58 6.38
CA LEU A 120 3.31 -10.63 5.46
C LEU A 120 2.74 -11.81 6.25
N THR A 121 1.69 -12.45 5.74
CA THR A 121 1.09 -13.64 6.39
C THR A 121 2.01 -14.86 6.34
N HIS A 122 2.95 -14.90 5.39
CA HIS A 122 3.89 -15.99 5.20
C HIS A 122 5.33 -15.48 5.13
N LYS A 123 6.29 -16.37 5.40
CA LYS A 123 7.72 -16.09 5.18
C LYS A 123 8.01 -16.14 3.69
N VAL A 124 8.19 -14.99 3.08
CA VAL A 124 8.40 -14.82 1.64
C VAL A 124 9.86 -14.50 1.36
N SER A 125 10.42 -15.13 0.33
CA SER A 125 11.70 -14.71 -0.23
C SER A 125 11.44 -13.75 -1.38
N LEU A 126 11.93 -12.52 -1.25
CA LEU A 126 11.81 -11.50 -2.31
C LEU A 126 12.80 -11.71 -3.46
N TYR A 127 13.79 -12.57 -3.28
CA TYR A 127 14.81 -12.86 -4.28
C TYR A 127 15.11 -14.35 -4.39
N TYR A 128 15.31 -14.77 -5.62
CA TYR A 128 15.76 -16.11 -5.99
C TYR A 128 17.30 -16.18 -5.88
N ARG A 129 17.83 -16.22 -4.64
CA ARG A 129 19.27 -16.41 -4.40
C ARG A 129 19.47 -17.31 -3.20
N ASP A 130 20.35 -18.30 -3.30
CA ASP A 130 20.50 -19.48 -2.44
C ASP A 130 20.77 -19.25 -0.94
N GLU A 131 20.99 -18.04 -0.48
CA GLU A 131 21.36 -17.76 0.93
C GLU A 131 20.36 -16.86 1.68
N LYS A 132 19.15 -16.65 1.16
CA LYS A 132 18.27 -15.61 1.71
C LYS A 132 17.38 -16.09 2.85
N LYS A 133 17.34 -15.29 3.90
CA LYS A 133 16.47 -15.49 5.06
C LYS A 133 15.06 -14.99 4.72
N PRO A 134 14.07 -15.87 4.48
CA PRO A 134 12.70 -15.45 4.22
C PRO A 134 12.13 -14.77 5.46
N GLY A 135 11.48 -13.62 5.29
CA GLY A 135 10.89 -12.84 6.37
C GLY A 135 9.39 -12.70 6.27
N GLN A 136 8.78 -12.40 7.40
CA GLN A 136 7.38 -12.00 7.51
C GLN A 136 7.21 -10.48 7.61
N ALA A 137 8.30 -9.72 7.65
CA ALA A 137 8.30 -8.27 7.65
C ALA A 137 9.36 -7.77 6.67
N ILE A 138 8.99 -6.79 5.86
CA ILE A 138 9.87 -6.12 4.89
C ILE A 138 9.79 -4.62 5.10
N GLY A 139 10.93 -3.94 5.08
CA GLY A 139 11.00 -2.50 5.09
C GLY A 139 10.67 -1.92 3.71
N PHE A 140 10.19 -0.69 3.67
CA PHE A 140 10.04 0.04 2.41
C PHE A 140 10.33 1.54 2.58
N LEU A 141 10.76 2.15 1.48
CA LEU A 141 10.77 3.59 1.32
C LEU A 141 9.79 3.97 0.20
N THR A 142 9.32 5.21 0.17
CA THR A 142 8.49 5.74 -0.91
C THR A 142 9.01 7.08 -1.39
N PHE A 143 9.04 7.25 -2.71
CA PHE A 143 9.36 8.49 -3.40
C PHE A 143 8.30 8.67 -4.49
N MET A 144 7.24 9.44 -4.18
CA MET A 144 6.04 9.48 -5.01
C MET A 144 5.75 10.90 -5.49
N TYR A 145 5.39 11.03 -6.75
CA TYR A 145 4.59 12.14 -7.22
C TYR A 145 3.13 11.85 -6.94
N ARG A 146 2.40 12.85 -6.44
CA ARG A 146 0.96 12.76 -6.13
C ARG A 146 0.23 13.93 -6.77
N ARG A 147 -0.87 13.64 -7.46
CA ARG A 147 -1.85 14.64 -7.83
C ARG A 147 -3.10 14.45 -6.98
N VAL A 148 -3.30 15.36 -6.04
CA VAL A 148 -4.42 15.36 -5.09
C VAL A 148 -5.09 16.72 -5.16
N PRO A 149 -6.34 16.84 -5.62
CA PRO A 149 -7.05 18.11 -5.65
C PRO A 149 -7.17 18.72 -4.24
N VAL A 150 -7.09 20.04 -4.12
CA VAL A 150 -7.06 20.76 -2.83
C VAL A 150 -8.33 20.47 -2.03
N ASN A 151 -9.47 20.51 -2.67
CA ASN A 151 -10.79 20.35 -2.05
C ASN A 151 -11.29 18.89 -2.09
N GLY A 152 -10.38 17.94 -2.36
CA GLY A 152 -10.72 16.54 -2.50
C GLY A 152 -11.12 16.15 -3.93
N GLY A 153 -11.32 14.85 -4.14
CA GLY A 153 -11.67 14.30 -5.44
C GLY A 153 -10.71 13.22 -5.91
N PHE A 154 -10.82 12.89 -7.20
CA PHE A 154 -9.99 11.86 -7.81
C PHE A 154 -8.51 12.24 -7.73
N SER A 155 -7.71 11.31 -7.27
CA SER A 155 -6.29 11.46 -7.09
C SER A 155 -5.52 10.30 -7.70
N PHE A 156 -4.29 10.56 -8.13
CA PHE A 156 -3.37 9.49 -8.51
C PHE A 156 -1.98 9.75 -7.93
N ARG A 157 -1.21 8.69 -7.85
CA ARG A 157 0.17 8.70 -7.39
C ARG A 157 1.02 7.74 -8.21
N ILE A 158 2.28 8.11 -8.44
CA ILE A 158 3.24 7.29 -9.17
C ILE A 158 4.64 7.55 -8.63
N GLY A 159 5.47 6.52 -8.55
CA GLY A 159 6.85 6.72 -8.11
C GLY A 159 7.61 5.43 -7.86
N LEU A 160 8.68 5.55 -7.10
CA LEU A 160 9.58 4.46 -6.75
C LEU A 160 9.36 4.05 -5.29
N THR A 161 9.43 2.76 -5.06
CA THR A 161 9.33 2.17 -3.73
C THR A 161 10.44 1.14 -3.54
N PRO A 162 11.61 1.55 -3.07
CA PRO A 162 12.63 0.62 -2.62
C PRO A 162 12.11 -0.25 -1.48
N ILE A 163 12.23 -1.56 -1.63
CA ILE A 163 11.84 -2.57 -0.64
C ILE A 163 13.11 -3.19 -0.06
N ILE A 164 13.17 -3.27 1.26
CA ILE A 164 14.30 -3.81 2.02
C ILE A 164 13.86 -5.14 2.64
N GLY A 165 14.43 -6.22 2.15
CA GLY A 165 14.19 -7.57 2.69
C GLY A 165 14.83 -7.78 4.05
N THR A 166 14.41 -8.84 4.76
CA THR A 166 14.94 -9.22 6.08
C THR A 166 16.44 -9.54 6.09
N GLY A 167 17.03 -9.81 4.93
CA GLY A 167 18.48 -10.00 4.76
C GLY A 167 19.26 -8.72 4.48
N GLY A 168 18.60 -7.54 4.48
CA GLY A 168 19.24 -6.28 4.07
C GLY A 168 19.28 -6.06 2.56
N ASP A 169 18.67 -6.95 1.79
CA ASP A 169 18.61 -6.85 0.33
C ASP A 169 17.67 -5.72 -0.10
N LEU A 170 18.12 -4.89 -1.03
CA LEU A 170 17.36 -3.80 -1.59
C LEU A 170 16.78 -4.20 -2.96
N MET A 171 15.47 -4.06 -3.11
CA MET A 171 14.77 -4.23 -4.38
C MET A 171 14.08 -2.92 -4.76
N PHE A 172 14.30 -2.47 -5.99
CA PHE A 172 13.56 -1.34 -6.52
C PHE A 172 12.24 -1.80 -7.15
N SER A 173 11.15 -1.22 -6.67
CA SER A 173 9.81 -1.43 -7.21
C SER A 173 9.22 -0.08 -7.62
N GLY A 174 8.45 -0.07 -8.69
CA GLY A 174 7.57 1.04 -9.03
C GLY A 174 6.21 0.86 -8.35
N ALA A 175 5.51 1.97 -8.14
CA ALA A 175 4.14 1.95 -7.66
C ALA A 175 3.28 2.96 -8.41
N VAL A 176 2.04 2.55 -8.73
CA VAL A 176 1.01 3.41 -9.32
C VAL A 176 -0.26 3.24 -8.51
N GLY A 177 -0.86 4.34 -8.07
CA GLY A 177 -2.07 4.30 -7.26
C GLY A 177 -3.12 5.30 -7.73
N PHE A 178 -4.39 4.93 -7.58
CA PHE A 178 -5.56 5.74 -7.88
C PHE A 178 -6.52 5.72 -6.69
N GLY A 179 -7.12 6.85 -6.40
CA GLY A 179 -7.98 6.97 -5.24
C GLY A 179 -8.82 8.24 -5.20
N TYR A 180 -9.38 8.47 -4.02
CA TYR A 180 -10.23 9.62 -3.74
C TYR A 180 -9.77 10.31 -2.45
N ALA A 181 -9.57 11.61 -2.52
CA ALA A 181 -9.17 12.46 -1.40
C ALA A 181 -10.39 13.19 -0.81
N PHE A 182 -10.43 13.34 0.52
CA PHE A 182 -11.54 13.96 1.26
C PHE A 182 -11.10 14.58 2.58
#